data_a99a480110a7641ba4901aced7549d74
#
_entry.id   a99a480110a7641ba4901aced7549d74
#
_cell.length_a   1.000
_cell.length_b   1.000
_cell.length_c   1.000
_cell.angle_alpha   90.00
_cell.angle_beta   90.00
_cell.angle_gamma   90.00
#
_symmetry.space_group_name_H-M   'P 1'
#
loop_
_entity.id
_entity.type
_entity.pdbx_description
1 polymer ?
#
loop_
_entity_poly.entity_id
_entity_poly.type
_entity_poly.pdbx_seq_one_letter_code
_entity_poly.pdbx_strand_id
1 'polypeptide(L)'
;YRKLVPFSGQASEAEMAEGEGALGPGLRGKRHPNDFALWKASKPGEPEWDSPWGRGRPGWHIECSVMASEVLGERLDIHAGGCDLKFPHHDNELAQAEAFYGSQQWVNYFLHAGHLHIRGLKMSKSLKNFITIQQALEEHSPRQLRLMFLLQKWDKPMLYSDQAVSDARNKEALFKNFFGAVKALLRG
;
A
#
# COMPACT_ATOMS: atom_id res chain seq x y z
N TYR A 1 19.18 4.73 -7.20
CA TYR A 1 18.04 3.85 -7.42
C TYR A 1 18.19 2.55 -6.62
N ARG A 2 17.08 1.89 -6.27
CA ARG A 2 17.04 0.70 -5.40
C ARG A 2 17.55 0.94 -3.97
N LYS A 3 17.31 2.07 -3.40
CA LYS A 3 17.71 2.39 -2.02
C LYS A 3 17.04 1.48 -0.98
N LEU A 4 15.80 1.05 -1.22
CA LEU A 4 15.04 0.21 -0.30
C LEU A 4 15.33 -1.30 -0.46
N VAL A 5 15.85 -1.71 -1.62
CA VAL A 5 16.18 -3.12 -1.94
C VAL A 5 17.54 -3.27 -2.64
N PRO A 6 18.63 -2.77 -2.02
CA PRO A 6 19.92 -2.67 -2.69
C PRO A 6 20.52 -4.02 -3.08
N PHE A 7 20.19 -5.08 -2.38
CA PHE A 7 20.80 -6.41 -2.54
C PHE A 7 19.82 -7.51 -2.97
N SER A 8 18.55 -7.19 -3.14
CA SER A 8 17.63 -8.17 -3.73
C SER A 8 18.07 -8.38 -5.18
N GLY A 9 18.24 -9.63 -5.59
CA GLY A 9 18.50 -10.01 -6.97
C GLY A 9 17.58 -9.25 -7.94
N GLN A 10 17.73 -9.45 -9.23
CA GLN A 10 16.84 -8.80 -10.20
C GLN A 10 15.40 -8.99 -9.75
N ALA A 11 14.66 -7.88 -9.61
CA ALA A 11 13.23 -7.97 -9.39
C ALA A 11 12.66 -8.90 -10.45
N SER A 12 11.81 -9.81 -10.06
CA SER A 12 11.20 -10.73 -11.02
C SER A 12 10.46 -9.92 -12.09
N GLU A 13 10.36 -10.43 -13.29
CA GLU A 13 9.55 -9.80 -14.35
C GLU A 13 8.13 -9.52 -13.87
N ALA A 14 7.58 -10.35 -12.97
CA ALA A 14 6.27 -10.17 -12.37
C ALA A 14 6.21 -8.92 -11.46
N GLU A 15 7.22 -8.67 -10.62
CA GLU A 15 7.29 -7.47 -9.77
C GLU A 15 7.45 -6.20 -10.61
N MET A 16 8.22 -6.27 -11.68
CA MET A 16 8.39 -5.15 -12.60
C MET A 16 7.11 -4.86 -13.38
N ALA A 17 6.38 -5.89 -13.80
CA ALA A 17 5.10 -5.77 -14.50
C ALA A 17 3.99 -5.25 -13.56
N GLU A 18 3.99 -5.64 -12.30
CA GLU A 18 3.04 -5.13 -11.28
C GLU A 18 3.26 -3.62 -11.07
N GLY A 19 4.50 -3.16 -11.07
CA GLY A 19 4.85 -1.74 -10.97
C GLY A 19 4.42 -0.89 -12.18
N GLU A 20 4.13 -1.49 -13.32
CA GLU A 20 3.58 -0.78 -14.49
C GLU A 20 2.05 -0.66 -14.46
N GLY A 21 1.37 -1.32 -13.50
CA GLY A 21 -0.08 -1.31 -13.34
C GLY A 21 -0.79 -2.04 -14.47
N ALA A 22 -2.05 -1.67 -14.75
CA ALA A 22 -2.91 -2.32 -15.75
C ALA A 22 -2.44 -2.21 -17.21
N LEU A 23 -1.26 -1.68 -17.46
CA LEU A 23 -0.75 -1.42 -18.82
C LEU A 23 0.03 -2.57 -19.44
N GLY A 24 0.22 -3.65 -18.71
CA GLY A 24 0.75 -4.89 -19.27
C GLY A 24 2.20 -4.83 -19.78
N PRO A 25 2.80 -6.00 -20.02
CA PRO A 25 4.13 -6.14 -20.58
C PRO A 25 4.15 -5.63 -22.01
N GLY A 26 5.06 -4.76 -22.34
CA GLY A 26 5.27 -4.34 -23.73
C GLY A 26 5.56 -2.87 -23.97
N LEU A 27 6.05 -2.13 -22.96
CA LEU A 27 6.59 -0.80 -23.17
C LEU A 27 7.84 -0.90 -24.10
N ARG A 28 7.60 -0.82 -25.40
CA ARG A 28 8.66 -0.57 -26.36
C ARG A 28 9.26 0.80 -26.05
N GLY A 29 10.57 0.85 -25.79
CA GLY A 29 11.26 2.10 -25.57
C GLY A 29 12.02 2.23 -24.25
N LYS A 30 11.91 1.25 -23.33
CA LYS A 30 12.80 1.18 -22.18
C LYS A 30 14.26 0.98 -22.61
N ARG A 31 15.14 1.79 -22.07
CA ARG A 31 16.60 1.61 -22.26
C ARG A 31 17.17 0.58 -21.27
N HIS A 32 16.54 0.47 -20.11
CA HIS A 32 16.92 -0.45 -19.05
C HIS A 32 15.65 -1.13 -18.48
N PRO A 33 15.71 -2.39 -18.05
CA PRO A 33 14.56 -3.08 -17.45
C PRO A 33 13.94 -2.36 -16.26
N ASN A 34 14.73 -1.60 -15.51
CA ASN A 34 14.28 -0.84 -14.34
C ASN A 34 13.64 0.52 -14.68
N ASP A 35 13.63 0.92 -15.96
CA ASP A 35 12.92 2.13 -16.37
C ASP A 35 11.43 1.96 -16.15
N PHE A 36 10.78 3.03 -15.73
CA PHE A 36 9.35 3.05 -15.45
C PHE A 36 8.69 4.30 -16.05
N ALA A 37 7.39 4.22 -16.33
CA ALA A 37 6.68 5.27 -17.00
C ALA A 37 6.40 6.45 -16.05
N LEU A 38 6.79 7.65 -16.45
CA LEU A 38 6.42 8.91 -15.80
C LEU A 38 5.12 9.47 -16.36
N TRP A 39 4.97 9.41 -17.69
CA TRP A 39 3.81 9.87 -18.43
C TRP A 39 3.37 8.82 -19.43
N LYS A 40 2.08 8.59 -19.55
CA LYS A 40 1.49 7.56 -20.40
C LYS A 40 0.51 8.18 -21.37
N ALA A 41 0.56 7.82 -22.65
CA ALA A 41 -0.49 8.17 -23.60
C ALA A 41 -1.83 7.61 -23.11
N SER A 42 -2.86 8.44 -23.08
CA SER A 42 -4.20 8.01 -22.69
C SER A 42 -4.87 7.22 -23.77
N LYS A 43 -5.64 6.21 -23.37
CA LYS A 43 -6.50 5.44 -24.26
C LYS A 43 -7.85 6.14 -24.43
N PRO A 44 -8.63 5.84 -25.46
CA PRO A 44 -9.97 6.36 -25.60
C PRO A 44 -10.82 6.13 -24.35
N GLY A 45 -11.40 7.22 -23.79
CA GLY A 45 -12.21 7.17 -22.59
C GLY A 45 -11.44 7.30 -21.27
N GLU A 46 -10.11 7.35 -21.28
CA GLU A 46 -9.30 7.71 -20.10
C GLU A 46 -9.17 9.24 -19.98
N PRO A 47 -9.02 9.75 -18.73
CA PRO A 47 -8.63 11.15 -18.50
C PRO A 47 -7.32 11.47 -19.23
N GLU A 48 -7.21 12.69 -19.75
CA GLU A 48 -6.00 13.12 -20.45
C GLU A 48 -5.71 14.58 -20.23
N TRP A 49 -4.42 14.91 -20.23
CA TRP A 49 -3.90 16.28 -20.12
C TRP A 49 -2.85 16.51 -21.20
N ASP A 50 -2.65 17.76 -21.58
CA ASP A 50 -1.59 18.14 -22.50
C ASP A 50 -0.22 18.02 -21.85
N SER A 51 0.77 17.57 -22.62
CA SER A 51 2.17 17.50 -22.20
C SER A 51 3.11 17.71 -23.38
N PRO A 52 4.41 17.97 -23.13
CA PRO A 52 5.40 18.06 -24.20
C PRO A 52 5.53 16.79 -25.05
N TRP A 53 5.05 15.67 -24.55
CA TRP A 53 5.10 14.36 -25.21
C TRP A 53 3.77 13.94 -25.84
N GLY A 54 2.79 14.86 -25.85
CA GLY A 54 1.44 14.59 -26.33
C GLY A 54 0.43 14.42 -25.20
N ARG A 55 -0.83 14.20 -25.56
CA ARG A 55 -1.92 14.00 -24.61
C ARG A 55 -1.79 12.68 -23.86
N GLY A 56 -1.94 12.73 -22.55
CA GLY A 56 -1.72 11.58 -21.73
C GLY A 56 -2.06 11.81 -20.26
N ARG A 57 -1.64 10.88 -19.44
CA ARG A 57 -1.84 10.89 -18.00
C ARG A 57 -0.58 10.48 -17.25
N PRO A 58 -0.44 10.85 -15.97
CA PRO A 58 0.71 10.43 -15.17
C PRO A 58 0.80 8.90 -15.04
N GLY A 59 2.00 8.42 -14.84
CA GLY A 59 2.26 7.06 -14.39
C GLY A 59 1.90 6.91 -12.91
N TRP A 60 1.71 5.66 -12.45
CA TRP A 60 1.28 5.38 -11.07
C TRP A 60 2.21 5.99 -9.99
N HIS A 61 3.51 5.88 -10.18
CA HIS A 61 4.47 6.29 -9.14
C HIS A 61 4.52 7.82 -8.97
N ILE A 62 4.42 8.57 -10.07
CA ILE A 62 4.48 10.04 -9.99
C ILE A 62 3.22 10.63 -9.37
N GLU A 63 2.08 9.97 -9.47
CA GLU A 63 0.86 10.38 -8.77
C GLU A 63 1.13 10.49 -7.26
N CYS A 64 1.71 9.46 -6.66
CA CYS A 64 1.98 9.42 -5.22
C CYS A 64 3.08 10.38 -4.81
N SER A 65 4.20 10.47 -5.53
CA SER A 65 5.28 11.41 -5.18
C SER A 65 4.83 12.86 -5.26
N VAL A 66 4.02 13.23 -6.25
CA VAL A 66 3.46 14.59 -6.37
C VAL A 66 2.43 14.87 -5.29
N MET A 67 1.44 13.98 -5.08
CA MET A 67 0.41 14.18 -4.06
C MET A 67 0.99 14.28 -2.65
N ALA A 68 1.98 13.45 -2.32
CA ALA A 68 2.65 13.50 -1.03
C ALA A 68 3.40 14.81 -0.83
N SER A 69 4.18 15.23 -1.82
CA SER A 69 4.98 16.45 -1.73
C SER A 69 4.13 17.72 -1.75
N GLU A 70 3.03 17.75 -2.49
CA GLU A 70 2.12 18.91 -2.53
C GLU A 70 1.46 19.17 -1.17
N VAL A 71 1.11 18.12 -0.44
CA VAL A 71 0.41 18.25 0.86
C VAL A 71 1.37 18.33 2.03
N LEU A 72 2.47 17.56 2.02
CA LEU A 72 3.37 17.39 3.15
C LEU A 72 4.69 18.13 2.98
N GLY A 73 4.94 18.68 1.79
CA GLY A 73 6.16 19.41 1.48
C GLY A 73 7.29 18.50 0.94
N GLU A 74 8.48 19.08 0.89
CA GLU A 74 9.66 18.54 0.23
C GLU A 74 10.26 17.30 0.93
N ARG A 75 9.95 17.09 2.21
CA ARG A 75 10.47 15.99 3.02
C ARG A 75 9.36 15.36 3.84
N LEU A 76 9.38 14.04 3.91
CA LEU A 76 8.44 13.25 4.69
C LEU A 76 9.16 12.59 5.86
N ASP A 77 8.54 12.60 7.03
CA ASP A 77 9.08 11.85 8.17
C ASP A 77 8.84 10.37 8.01
N ILE A 78 7.62 9.97 7.67
CA ILE A 78 7.23 8.56 7.53
C ILE A 78 6.44 8.37 6.23
N HIS A 79 6.84 7.37 5.45
CA HIS A 79 6.07 6.86 4.31
C HIS A 79 5.75 5.40 4.52
N ALA A 80 4.47 5.04 4.48
CA ALA A 80 4.01 3.70 4.82
C ALA A 80 3.22 3.07 3.67
N GLY A 81 3.31 1.74 3.56
CA GLY A 81 2.55 0.97 2.59
C GLY A 81 2.62 -0.54 2.83
N GLY A 82 2.08 -1.32 1.92
CA GLY A 82 2.24 -2.76 1.93
C GLY A 82 3.68 -3.18 1.58
N CYS A 83 4.07 -4.37 1.98
CA CYS A 83 5.42 -4.88 1.69
C CYS A 83 5.71 -5.01 0.19
N ASP A 84 4.68 -5.17 -0.64
CA ASP A 84 4.74 -5.17 -2.11
C ASP A 84 5.06 -3.80 -2.71
N LEU A 85 4.70 -2.72 -2.02
CA LEU A 85 4.99 -1.36 -2.47
C LEU A 85 6.46 -0.96 -2.24
N LYS A 86 7.20 -1.69 -1.39
CA LYS A 86 8.60 -1.40 -1.11
C LYS A 86 9.41 -1.28 -2.41
N PHE A 87 9.18 -2.20 -3.32
CA PHE A 87 9.73 -2.19 -4.67
C PHE A 87 8.68 -2.76 -5.64
N PRO A 88 8.48 -2.16 -6.83
CA PRO A 88 9.21 -0.99 -7.34
C PRO A 88 8.64 0.37 -6.91
N HIS A 89 7.42 0.43 -6.33
CA HIS A 89 6.64 1.67 -6.18
C HIS A 89 7.36 2.73 -5.34
N HIS A 90 7.68 2.45 -4.08
CA HIS A 90 8.33 3.41 -3.18
C HIS A 90 9.77 3.76 -3.62
N ASP A 91 10.51 2.83 -4.22
CA ASP A 91 11.82 3.12 -4.80
C ASP A 91 11.71 4.05 -6.01
N ASN A 92 10.65 3.91 -6.81
CA ASN A 92 10.38 4.78 -7.95
C ASN A 92 9.95 6.18 -7.49
N GLU A 93 9.13 6.28 -6.44
CA GLU A 93 8.78 7.56 -5.83
C GLU A 93 10.02 8.29 -5.28
N LEU A 94 10.91 7.57 -4.58
CA LEU A 94 12.19 8.11 -4.12
C LEU A 94 13.00 8.68 -5.28
N ALA A 95 13.15 7.92 -6.36
CA ALA A 95 13.90 8.36 -7.54
C ALA A 95 13.31 9.63 -8.16
N GLN A 96 11.99 9.73 -8.21
CA GLN A 96 11.29 10.91 -8.75
C GLN A 96 11.46 12.14 -7.87
N ALA A 97 11.15 12.01 -6.58
CA ALA A 97 11.18 13.13 -5.64
C ALA A 97 12.61 13.64 -5.40
N GLU A 98 13.57 12.73 -5.21
CA GLU A 98 14.97 13.12 -5.02
C GLU A 98 15.57 13.78 -6.26
N ALA A 99 15.20 13.34 -7.46
CA ALA A 99 15.63 13.99 -8.70
C ALA A 99 14.98 15.37 -8.87
N PHE A 100 13.71 15.53 -8.52
CA PHE A 100 12.99 16.80 -8.64
C PHE A 100 13.50 17.84 -7.67
N TYR A 101 13.71 17.48 -6.40
CA TYR A 101 14.17 18.39 -5.36
C TYR A 101 15.70 18.53 -5.28
N GLY A 102 16.45 17.75 -6.03
CA GLY A 102 17.91 17.72 -5.93
C GLY A 102 18.41 17.25 -4.56
N SER A 103 17.60 16.49 -3.84
CA SER A 103 17.90 15.99 -2.49
C SER A 103 18.40 14.55 -2.53
N GLN A 104 19.10 14.13 -1.47
CA GLN A 104 19.54 12.72 -1.35
C GLN A 104 18.67 11.92 -0.38
N GLN A 105 17.69 12.57 0.24
CA GLN A 105 16.78 11.96 1.21
C GLN A 105 15.44 12.67 1.17
N TRP A 106 14.45 12.03 0.56
CA TRP A 106 13.07 12.50 0.51
C TRP A 106 12.27 12.05 1.75
N VAL A 107 12.42 10.79 2.15
CA VAL A 107 11.72 10.18 3.28
C VAL A 107 12.70 9.74 4.35
N ASN A 108 12.40 10.04 5.63
CA ASN A 108 13.23 9.62 6.76
C ASN A 108 13.06 8.14 7.09
N TYR A 109 11.81 7.67 7.16
CA TYR A 109 11.49 6.29 7.56
C TYR A 109 10.42 5.68 6.66
N PHE A 110 10.68 4.45 6.20
CA PHE A 110 9.70 3.63 5.49
C PHE A 110 9.14 2.55 6.40
N LEU A 111 7.81 2.41 6.42
CA LEU A 111 7.11 1.38 7.17
C LEU A 111 6.32 0.49 6.20
N HIS A 112 6.69 -0.79 6.12
CA HIS A 112 6.04 -1.74 5.22
C HIS A 112 5.29 -2.82 5.99
N ALA A 113 3.97 -2.81 5.88
CA ALA A 113 3.10 -3.77 6.52
C ALA A 113 2.94 -5.06 5.70
N GLY A 114 2.74 -6.18 6.40
CA GLY A 114 2.46 -7.46 5.75
C GLY A 114 1.10 -7.48 5.05
N HIS A 115 0.92 -8.45 4.15
CA HIS A 115 -0.33 -8.64 3.41
C HIS A 115 -1.40 -9.33 4.24
N LEU A 116 -2.67 -9.03 3.91
CA LEU A 116 -3.81 -9.80 4.35
C LEU A 116 -3.95 -11.07 3.50
N HIS A 117 -3.96 -12.21 4.17
CA HIS A 117 -4.15 -13.53 3.57
C HIS A 117 -5.52 -14.09 3.94
N ILE A 118 -6.18 -14.73 2.98
CA ILE A 118 -7.41 -15.48 3.17
C ILE A 118 -7.13 -16.92 2.77
N ARG A 119 -7.39 -17.87 3.68
CA ARG A 119 -7.12 -19.31 3.47
C ARG A 119 -5.67 -19.59 3.03
N GLY A 120 -4.72 -18.86 3.61
CA GLY A 120 -3.28 -19.02 3.32
C GLY A 120 -2.77 -18.38 2.03
N LEU A 121 -3.63 -17.73 1.25
CA LEU A 121 -3.27 -17.04 0.02
C LEU A 121 -3.42 -15.52 0.18
N LYS A 122 -2.54 -14.73 -0.46
CA LYS A 122 -2.69 -13.27 -0.54
C LYS A 122 -4.09 -12.96 -1.06
N MET A 123 -4.81 -12.07 -0.36
CA MET A 123 -6.12 -11.61 -0.82
C MET A 123 -5.97 -10.81 -2.11
N SER A 124 -6.59 -11.26 -3.20
CA SER A 124 -6.57 -10.53 -4.47
C SER A 124 -7.82 -10.78 -5.30
N LYS A 125 -8.16 -9.83 -6.16
CA LYS A 125 -9.29 -9.95 -7.10
C LYS A 125 -9.04 -11.07 -8.12
N SER A 126 -7.80 -11.23 -8.57
CA SER A 126 -7.41 -12.26 -9.56
C SER A 126 -7.61 -13.68 -9.03
N LEU A 127 -7.37 -13.91 -7.74
CA LEU A 127 -7.58 -15.19 -7.07
C LEU A 127 -9.04 -15.43 -6.65
N LYS A 128 -9.93 -14.43 -6.83
CA LYS A 128 -11.35 -14.49 -6.43
C LYS A 128 -11.55 -14.91 -4.97
N ASN A 129 -10.58 -14.64 -4.11
CA ASN A 129 -10.60 -14.96 -2.68
C ASN A 129 -10.77 -13.72 -1.80
N PHE A 130 -11.17 -12.58 -2.36
CA PHE A 130 -11.34 -11.37 -1.58
C PHE A 130 -12.73 -11.30 -0.93
N ILE A 131 -12.76 -10.68 0.25
CA ILE A 131 -13.97 -10.35 1.00
C ILE A 131 -14.06 -8.84 1.02
N THR A 132 -15.19 -8.28 0.58
CA THR A 132 -15.41 -6.84 0.66
C THR A 132 -15.63 -6.39 2.11
N ILE A 133 -15.37 -5.11 2.39
CA ILE A 133 -15.65 -4.54 3.71
C ILE A 133 -17.14 -4.66 4.04
N GLN A 134 -18.04 -4.44 3.07
CA GLN A 134 -19.47 -4.60 3.24
C GLN A 134 -19.83 -6.03 3.68
N GLN A 135 -19.31 -7.04 2.98
CA GLN A 135 -19.54 -8.45 3.37
C GLN A 135 -19.00 -8.76 4.77
N ALA A 136 -17.80 -8.27 5.11
CA ALA A 136 -17.26 -8.46 6.45
C ALA A 136 -18.10 -7.76 7.53
N LEU A 137 -18.72 -6.63 7.23
CA LEU A 137 -19.57 -5.88 8.15
C LEU A 137 -20.97 -6.49 8.33
N GLU A 138 -21.41 -7.40 7.46
CA GLU A 138 -22.62 -8.18 7.66
C GLU A 138 -22.50 -9.16 8.84
N GLU A 139 -21.27 -9.64 9.10
CA GLU A 139 -20.97 -10.63 10.13
C GLU A 139 -20.27 -10.06 11.36
N HIS A 140 -19.57 -8.93 11.22
CA HIS A 140 -18.68 -8.38 12.24
C HIS A 140 -18.88 -6.89 12.42
N SER A 141 -18.74 -6.40 13.65
CA SER A 141 -18.75 -4.95 13.89
C SER A 141 -17.46 -4.29 13.39
N PRO A 142 -17.50 -2.99 13.02
CA PRO A 142 -16.29 -2.25 12.65
C PRO A 142 -15.19 -2.32 13.71
N ARG A 143 -15.58 -2.34 15.00
CA ARG A 143 -14.66 -2.43 16.12
C ARG A 143 -13.95 -3.79 16.17
N GLN A 144 -14.68 -4.88 15.92
CA GLN A 144 -14.12 -6.23 15.85
C GLN A 144 -13.10 -6.35 14.72
N LEU A 145 -13.41 -5.86 13.53
CA LEU A 145 -12.47 -5.84 12.41
C LEU A 145 -11.22 -5.02 12.74
N ARG A 146 -11.36 -3.84 13.32
CA ARG A 146 -10.22 -3.01 13.74
C ARG A 146 -9.36 -3.69 14.79
N LEU A 147 -9.97 -4.33 15.80
CA LEU A 147 -9.24 -5.09 16.82
C LEU A 147 -8.52 -6.29 16.20
N MET A 148 -9.13 -6.98 15.26
CA MET A 148 -8.49 -8.09 14.56
C MET A 148 -7.19 -7.64 13.89
N PHE A 149 -7.17 -6.48 13.21
CA PHE A 149 -5.95 -5.91 12.65
C PHE A 149 -4.93 -5.51 13.73
N LEU A 150 -5.37 -4.84 14.79
CA LEU A 150 -4.49 -4.36 15.87
C LEU A 150 -3.83 -5.48 16.69
N LEU A 151 -4.43 -6.66 16.73
CA LEU A 151 -3.89 -7.81 17.45
C LEU A 151 -2.81 -8.57 16.65
N GLN A 152 -2.62 -8.23 15.39
CA GLN A 152 -1.61 -8.86 14.54
C GLN A 152 -0.30 -8.08 14.56
N LYS A 153 0.79 -8.78 14.25
CA LYS A 153 2.08 -8.13 14.02
C LYS A 153 2.03 -7.41 12.67
N TRP A 154 2.28 -6.12 12.68
CA TRP A 154 2.19 -5.28 11.50
C TRP A 154 3.16 -5.68 10.37
N ASP A 155 4.34 -6.23 10.72
CA ASP A 155 5.41 -6.62 9.81
C ASP A 155 5.28 -8.04 9.25
N LYS A 156 4.20 -8.76 9.61
CA LYS A 156 3.96 -10.15 9.20
C LYS A 156 2.68 -10.26 8.39
N PRO A 157 2.59 -11.26 7.51
CA PRO A 157 1.31 -11.58 6.88
C PRO A 157 0.24 -11.83 7.94
N MET A 158 -0.90 -11.20 7.76
CA MET A 158 -2.07 -11.39 8.60
C MET A 158 -3.01 -12.42 7.98
N LEU A 159 -3.45 -13.41 8.74
CA LEU A 159 -4.44 -14.38 8.27
C LEU A 159 -5.84 -13.96 8.75
N TYR A 160 -6.75 -13.70 7.80
CA TYR A 160 -8.17 -13.62 8.10
C TYR A 160 -8.72 -15.03 8.31
N SER A 161 -9.15 -15.32 9.53
CA SER A 161 -9.66 -16.64 9.93
C SER A 161 -10.71 -16.50 11.04
N ASP A 162 -11.55 -17.51 11.21
CA ASP A 162 -12.54 -17.55 12.28
C ASP A 162 -11.90 -17.42 13.66
N GLN A 163 -10.68 -17.97 13.84
CA GLN A 163 -9.93 -17.82 15.08
C GLN A 163 -9.53 -16.37 15.33
N ALA A 164 -8.98 -15.67 14.33
CA ALA A 164 -8.59 -14.27 14.46
C ALA A 164 -9.79 -13.36 14.80
N VAL A 165 -10.93 -13.64 14.20
CA VAL A 165 -12.18 -12.93 14.51
C VAL A 165 -12.68 -13.25 15.93
N SER A 166 -12.62 -14.53 16.34
CA SER A 166 -13.00 -14.95 17.70
C SER A 166 -12.12 -14.28 18.75
N ASP A 167 -10.82 -14.21 18.52
CA ASP A 167 -9.87 -13.53 19.41
C ASP A 167 -10.19 -12.03 19.52
N ALA A 168 -10.53 -11.40 18.41
CA ALA A 168 -10.94 -9.99 18.40
C ALA A 168 -12.24 -9.76 19.20
N ARG A 169 -13.24 -10.64 19.08
CA ARG A 169 -14.48 -10.58 19.86
C ARG A 169 -14.21 -10.74 21.36
N ASN A 170 -13.36 -11.69 21.74
CA ASN A 170 -12.96 -11.91 23.12
C ASN A 170 -12.25 -10.68 23.73
N LYS A 171 -11.35 -10.06 22.96
CA LYS A 171 -10.69 -8.83 23.38
C LYS A 171 -11.62 -7.63 23.46
N GLU A 172 -12.57 -7.51 22.54
CA GLU A 172 -13.61 -6.47 22.63
C GLU A 172 -14.42 -6.61 23.91
N ALA A 173 -14.86 -7.82 24.25
CA ALA A 173 -15.60 -8.09 25.48
C ALA A 173 -14.77 -7.74 26.72
N LEU A 174 -13.50 -8.13 26.75
CA LEU A 174 -12.58 -7.80 27.85
C LEU A 174 -12.43 -6.29 28.05
N PHE A 175 -12.22 -5.52 26.97
CA PHE A 175 -12.15 -4.06 27.06
C PHE A 175 -13.46 -3.44 27.50
N LYS A 176 -14.59 -3.92 27.01
CA LYS A 176 -15.92 -3.45 27.41
C LYS A 176 -16.14 -3.65 28.92
N ASN A 177 -15.79 -4.81 29.45
CA ASN A 177 -15.91 -5.13 30.88
C ASN A 177 -14.97 -4.27 31.71
N PHE A 178 -13.72 -4.12 31.30
CA PHE A 178 -12.72 -3.28 31.98
C PHE A 178 -13.21 -1.82 32.07
N PHE A 179 -13.55 -1.22 30.94
CA PHE A 179 -14.02 0.17 30.95
C PHE A 179 -15.36 0.34 31.66
N GLY A 180 -16.24 -0.68 31.65
CA GLY A 180 -17.47 -0.70 32.42
C GLY A 180 -17.18 -0.66 33.93
N ALA A 181 -16.29 -1.50 34.41
CA ALA A 181 -15.88 -1.54 35.81
C ALA A 181 -15.21 -0.22 36.25
N VAL A 182 -14.26 0.30 35.47
CA VAL A 182 -13.61 1.58 35.76
C VAL A 182 -14.63 2.73 35.83
N LYS A 183 -15.57 2.81 34.88
CA LYS A 183 -16.62 3.84 34.92
C LYS A 183 -17.52 3.72 36.13
N ALA A 184 -17.83 2.51 36.57
CA ALA A 184 -18.62 2.31 37.79
C ALA A 184 -17.87 2.79 39.04
N LEU A 185 -16.58 2.48 39.16
CA LEU A 185 -15.73 2.93 40.27
C LEU A 185 -15.54 4.45 40.30
N LEU A 186 -15.49 5.11 39.18
CA LEU A 186 -15.33 6.57 39.08
C LEU A 186 -16.64 7.34 39.36
N ARG A 187 -17.78 6.68 39.39
CA ARG A 187 -19.09 7.29 39.61
C ARG A 187 -19.62 7.08 41.04
N GLY A 188 -19.03 6.15 41.78
CA GLY A 188 -19.34 5.89 43.17
C GLY A 188 -18.56 6.78 44.07
#